data_9c885e21b716c93f67e014e5e59c9272
#
_entry.id   9c885e21b716c93f67e014e5e59c9272
#
_cell.length_a   1.000
_cell.length_b   1.000
_cell.length_c   1.000
_cell.angle_alpha   90.00
_cell.angle_beta   90.00
_cell.angle_gamma   90.00
#
_symmetry.space_group_name_H-M   'P 1'
#
loop_
_entity.id
_entity.type
_entity.pdbx_description
1 polymer ?
#
loop_
_entity_poly.entity_id
_entity_poly.type
_entity_poly.pdbx_seq_one_letter_code
_entity_poly.pdbx_strand_id
1 'polypeptide(L)'
;MIEPGSCFAGTFLELALACDRSYHLALPDDEAGAPKITVAETNFGLYPMATDQSRLGRRYYDEQPALDAVRAQAGQALDADAAFALGLVTSNPDDIDWADEVRIAIEERVSMSPDALTGLEANLRFNGTENMATRIFGRLTAWQNWIFQRPNAVGEKGALKVYGKGEKVQFDTQRV
;
A
#
# COMPACT_ATOMS: atom_id res chain seq x y z
N MET A 1 -2.33 -2.45 9.65
CA MET A 1 -1.61 -3.34 10.56
C MET A 1 -2.51 -4.52 10.86
N ILE A 2 -1.95 -5.73 10.86
CA ILE A 2 -2.64 -7.00 11.13
C ILE A 2 -2.05 -7.53 12.43
N GLU A 3 -2.83 -7.42 13.50
CA GLU A 3 -2.44 -7.71 14.89
C GLU A 3 -3.47 -8.64 15.54
N PRO A 4 -3.22 -9.22 16.72
CA PRO A 4 -4.20 -10.00 17.44
C PRO A 4 -5.54 -9.26 17.58
N GLY A 5 -6.64 -9.93 17.27
CA GLY A 5 -7.96 -9.33 17.21
C GLY A 5 -8.37 -8.72 15.84
N SER A 6 -7.46 -8.67 14.86
CA SER A 6 -7.79 -8.31 13.48
C SER A 6 -8.69 -9.37 12.84
N CYS A 7 -9.61 -8.94 11.95
CA CYS A 7 -10.58 -9.83 11.30
C CYS A 7 -10.52 -9.71 9.75
N PHE A 8 -9.32 -9.70 9.17
CA PHE A 8 -9.13 -9.60 7.73
C PHE A 8 -9.38 -10.93 7.01
N ALA A 9 -10.66 -11.22 6.77
CA ALA A 9 -11.11 -12.41 6.04
C ALA A 9 -12.16 -12.02 5.00
N GLY A 10 -12.14 -12.63 3.82
CA GLY A 10 -13.12 -12.40 2.76
C GLY A 10 -13.32 -10.90 2.47
N THR A 11 -14.53 -10.39 2.70
CA THR A 11 -14.86 -8.98 2.46
C THR A 11 -13.95 -8.01 3.21
N PHE A 12 -13.60 -8.30 4.46
CA PHE A 12 -12.71 -7.42 5.23
C PHE A 12 -11.26 -7.49 4.76
N LEU A 13 -10.85 -8.58 4.12
CA LEU A 13 -9.52 -8.65 3.50
C LEU A 13 -9.36 -7.61 2.39
N GLU A 14 -10.44 -7.22 1.69
CA GLU A 14 -10.39 -6.17 0.67
C GLU A 14 -9.87 -4.83 1.21
N LEU A 15 -10.11 -4.53 2.49
CA LEU A 15 -9.59 -3.32 3.13
C LEU A 15 -8.07 -3.40 3.28
N ALA A 16 -7.54 -4.54 3.70
CA ALA A 16 -6.08 -4.75 3.79
C ALA A 16 -5.42 -4.73 2.40
N LEU A 17 -6.04 -5.37 1.40
CA LEU A 17 -5.56 -5.37 0.01
C LEU A 17 -5.63 -4.00 -0.66
N ALA A 18 -6.48 -3.09 -0.17
CA ALA A 18 -6.58 -1.71 -0.67
C ALA A 18 -5.50 -0.79 -0.11
N CYS A 19 -4.78 -1.19 0.93
CA CYS A 19 -3.71 -0.40 1.53
C CYS A 19 -2.44 -0.47 0.69
N ASP A 20 -1.68 0.63 0.65
CA ASP A 20 -0.38 0.70 -0.04
C ASP A 20 0.64 -0.24 0.59
N ARG A 21 0.61 -0.35 1.91
CA ARG A 21 1.47 -1.23 2.70
C ARG A 21 0.65 -1.94 3.76
N SER A 22 0.96 -3.20 4.00
CA SER A 22 0.36 -4.02 5.05
C SER A 22 1.44 -4.72 5.84
N TYR A 23 1.34 -4.65 7.15
CA TYR A 23 2.25 -5.26 8.13
C TYR A 23 1.48 -6.32 8.88
N HIS A 24 2.01 -7.53 8.92
CA HIS A 24 1.39 -8.67 9.58
C HIS A 24 2.33 -9.16 10.68
N LEU A 25 1.92 -9.02 11.92
CA LEU A 25 2.71 -9.41 13.08
C LEU A 25 2.94 -10.93 13.08
N ALA A 26 4.20 -11.34 13.05
CA ALA A 26 4.58 -12.72 13.25
C ALA A 26 4.77 -13.01 14.75
N LEU A 27 4.16 -14.10 15.24
CA LEU A 27 4.33 -14.57 16.62
C LEU A 27 4.79 -16.02 16.58
N PRO A 28 6.09 -16.29 16.32
CA PRO A 28 6.61 -17.63 16.12
C PRO A 28 6.48 -18.51 17.39
N ASP A 29 6.50 -17.90 18.58
CA ASP A 29 6.40 -18.60 19.85
C ASP A 29 4.97 -18.70 20.41
N ASP A 30 3.98 -18.06 19.75
CA ASP A 30 2.55 -18.10 20.12
C ASP A 30 1.66 -18.26 18.88
N GLU A 31 1.69 -19.42 18.27
CA GLU A 31 0.88 -19.75 17.09
C GLU A 31 -0.63 -19.58 17.32
N ALA A 32 -1.09 -19.80 18.56
CA ALA A 32 -2.51 -19.69 18.89
C ALA A 32 -2.97 -18.23 18.98
N GLY A 33 -2.11 -17.33 19.45
CA GLY A 33 -2.36 -15.88 19.55
C GLY A 33 -2.02 -15.12 18.26
N ALA A 34 -1.29 -15.75 17.32
CA ALA A 34 -0.86 -15.12 16.08
C ALA A 34 -2.06 -14.66 15.22
N PRO A 35 -2.07 -13.41 14.75
CA PRO A 35 -3.11 -12.94 13.85
C PRO A 35 -3.05 -13.70 12.52
N LYS A 36 -4.22 -13.91 11.90
CA LYS A 36 -4.34 -14.64 10.64
C LYS A 36 -5.22 -13.87 9.67
N ILE A 37 -4.93 -14.02 8.38
CA ILE A 37 -5.80 -13.52 7.31
C ILE A 37 -6.37 -14.71 6.53
N THR A 38 -7.51 -14.51 5.88
CA THR A 38 -8.14 -15.55 5.06
C THR A 38 -8.60 -14.99 3.74
N VAL A 39 -8.04 -15.53 2.65
CA VAL A 39 -8.53 -15.28 1.29
C VAL A 39 -9.79 -16.12 1.07
N ALA A 40 -10.81 -15.53 0.44
CA ALA A 40 -12.03 -16.22 0.04
C ALA A 40 -12.28 -16.04 -1.46
N GLU A 41 -13.14 -16.86 -2.05
CA GLU A 41 -13.50 -16.74 -3.47
C GLU A 41 -14.05 -15.35 -3.83
N THR A 42 -14.67 -14.65 -2.86
CA THR A 42 -15.16 -13.27 -3.02
C THR A 42 -14.06 -12.28 -3.39
N ASN A 43 -12.79 -12.55 -3.02
CA ASN A 43 -11.66 -11.66 -3.30
C ASN A 43 -11.17 -11.76 -4.77
N PHE A 44 -11.65 -12.73 -5.53
CA PHE A 44 -11.23 -12.93 -6.92
C PHE A 44 -12.15 -12.24 -7.95
N GLY A 45 -13.11 -11.42 -7.54
CA GLY A 45 -13.91 -10.67 -8.50
C GLY A 45 -15.19 -10.03 -7.99
N LEU A 46 -15.67 -10.37 -6.78
CA LEU A 46 -16.92 -9.80 -6.25
C LEU A 46 -16.82 -8.29 -5.99
N TYR A 47 -15.63 -7.80 -5.66
CA TYR A 47 -15.36 -6.39 -5.32
C TYR A 47 -14.36 -5.78 -6.33
N PRO A 48 -14.80 -5.49 -7.57
CA PRO A 48 -13.88 -4.94 -8.57
C PRO A 48 -13.43 -3.53 -8.21
N MET A 49 -12.21 -3.21 -8.59
CA MET A 49 -11.68 -1.84 -8.59
C MET A 49 -12.37 -1.01 -9.70
N ALA A 50 -12.11 0.28 -9.74
CA ALA A 50 -12.57 1.17 -10.83
C ALA A 50 -12.07 0.76 -12.22
N THR A 51 -11.12 -0.16 -12.29
CA THR A 51 -10.56 -0.75 -13.53
C THR A 51 -11.18 -2.09 -13.90
N ASP A 52 -12.29 -2.47 -13.27
CA ASP A 52 -12.97 -3.77 -13.43
C ASP A 52 -12.13 -5.01 -13.07
N GLN A 53 -11.01 -4.81 -12.39
CA GLN A 53 -10.14 -5.89 -11.91
C GLN A 53 -10.31 -6.11 -10.40
N SER A 54 -10.18 -7.36 -9.94
CA SER A 54 -10.03 -7.61 -8.50
C SER A 54 -8.70 -7.07 -7.99
N ARG A 55 -8.61 -6.74 -6.68
CA ARG A 55 -7.34 -6.31 -6.07
C ARG A 55 -6.28 -7.39 -6.15
N LEU A 56 -6.65 -8.66 -5.99
CA LEU A 56 -5.72 -9.77 -6.20
C LEU A 56 -5.27 -9.88 -7.65
N GLY A 57 -6.18 -9.82 -8.62
CA GLY A 57 -5.83 -9.84 -10.04
C GLY A 57 -4.90 -8.68 -10.42
N ARG A 58 -5.06 -7.52 -9.78
CA ARG A 58 -4.16 -6.38 -10.00
C ARG A 58 -2.82 -6.54 -9.29
N ARG A 59 -2.81 -7.08 -8.08
CA ARG A 59 -1.59 -7.31 -7.29
C ARG A 59 -0.64 -8.27 -8.00
N TYR A 60 -1.17 -9.32 -8.61
CA TYR A 60 -0.42 -10.33 -9.36
C TYR A 60 -0.54 -10.15 -10.88
N TYR A 61 -0.58 -8.88 -11.32
CA TYR A 61 -0.70 -8.56 -12.73
C TYR A 61 0.40 -9.25 -13.57
N ASP A 62 -0.02 -10.02 -14.59
CA ASP A 62 0.85 -10.83 -15.46
C ASP A 62 1.57 -12.01 -14.76
N GLU A 63 1.21 -12.32 -13.50
CA GLU A 63 1.80 -13.40 -12.71
C GLU A 63 0.72 -14.45 -12.36
N GLN A 64 0.10 -15.05 -13.38
CA GLN A 64 -0.97 -16.01 -13.20
C GLN A 64 -0.62 -17.17 -12.25
N PRO A 65 0.61 -17.76 -12.29
CA PRO A 65 0.97 -18.82 -11.33
C PRO A 65 0.92 -18.36 -9.86
N ALA A 66 1.32 -17.13 -9.58
CA ALA A 66 1.25 -16.58 -8.22
C ALA A 66 -0.20 -16.35 -7.78
N LEU A 67 -1.07 -15.84 -8.66
CA LEU A 67 -2.50 -15.71 -8.40
C LEU A 67 -3.17 -17.06 -8.15
N ASP A 68 -2.81 -18.08 -8.91
CA ASP A 68 -3.32 -19.45 -8.74
C ASP A 68 -2.85 -20.06 -7.41
N ALA A 69 -1.61 -19.79 -6.99
CA ALA A 69 -1.10 -20.22 -5.68
C ALA A 69 -1.91 -19.59 -4.53
N VAL A 70 -2.24 -18.30 -4.63
CA VAL A 70 -3.12 -17.64 -3.66
C VAL A 70 -4.52 -18.26 -3.67
N ARG A 71 -5.08 -18.51 -4.84
CA ARG A 71 -6.41 -19.13 -4.96
C ARG A 71 -6.46 -20.53 -4.34
N ALA A 72 -5.39 -21.30 -4.45
CA ALA A 72 -5.30 -22.62 -3.83
C ALA A 72 -5.34 -22.58 -2.29
N GLN A 73 -5.07 -21.41 -1.69
CA GLN A 73 -5.17 -21.20 -0.24
C GLN A 73 -6.53 -20.60 0.21
N ALA A 74 -7.49 -20.45 -0.72
CA ALA A 74 -8.80 -19.91 -0.37
C ALA A 74 -9.48 -20.73 0.75
N GLY A 75 -9.95 -20.02 1.77
CA GLY A 75 -10.56 -20.63 2.96
C GLY A 75 -9.57 -21.09 4.04
N GLN A 76 -8.25 -21.02 3.78
CA GLN A 76 -7.23 -21.33 4.77
C GLN A 76 -6.88 -20.08 5.59
N ALA A 77 -6.64 -20.27 6.88
CA ALA A 77 -6.12 -19.23 7.75
C ALA A 77 -4.60 -19.14 7.55
N LEU A 78 -4.12 -18.00 7.06
CA LEU A 78 -2.72 -17.73 6.75
C LEU A 78 -2.12 -16.91 7.88
N ASP A 79 -1.03 -17.36 8.47
CA ASP A 79 -0.18 -16.59 9.38
C ASP A 79 0.67 -15.56 8.62
N ALA A 80 1.52 -14.84 9.34
CA ALA A 80 2.33 -13.77 8.78
C ALA A 80 3.31 -14.28 7.72
N ASP A 81 3.97 -15.42 7.97
CA ASP A 81 4.97 -15.97 7.07
C ASP A 81 4.33 -16.52 5.78
N ALA A 82 3.24 -17.25 5.91
CA ALA A 82 2.50 -17.74 4.75
C ALA A 82 1.92 -16.60 3.91
N ALA A 83 1.36 -15.58 4.56
CA ALA A 83 0.83 -14.39 3.87
C ALA A 83 1.94 -13.61 3.15
N PHE A 84 3.11 -13.47 3.77
CA PHE A 84 4.27 -12.80 3.18
C PHE A 84 4.86 -13.60 2.01
N ALA A 85 5.04 -14.90 2.18
CA ALA A 85 5.54 -15.78 1.12
C ALA A 85 4.64 -15.79 -0.12
N LEU A 86 3.33 -15.64 0.07
CA LEU A 86 2.36 -15.49 -1.02
C LEU A 86 2.32 -14.06 -1.59
N GLY A 87 2.99 -13.08 -0.99
CA GLY A 87 2.94 -11.69 -1.42
C GLY A 87 1.64 -10.97 -1.06
N LEU A 88 0.85 -11.48 -0.13
CA LEU A 88 -0.41 -10.86 0.33
C LEU A 88 -0.18 -9.67 1.26
N VAL A 89 0.95 -9.63 1.95
CA VAL A 89 1.36 -8.54 2.84
C VAL A 89 2.73 -8.00 2.45
N THR A 90 3.03 -6.78 2.88
CA THR A 90 4.26 -6.08 2.51
C THR A 90 5.43 -6.46 3.43
N SER A 91 5.15 -6.73 4.70
CA SER A 91 6.14 -7.04 5.72
C SER A 91 5.52 -7.93 6.81
N ASN A 92 6.34 -8.78 7.43
CA ASN A 92 5.94 -9.72 8.48
C ASN A 92 6.90 -9.70 9.67
N PRO A 93 7.13 -8.52 10.30
CA PRO A 93 8.02 -8.42 11.46
C PRO A 93 7.51 -9.25 12.64
N ASP A 94 8.45 -9.75 13.45
CA ASP A 94 8.14 -10.41 14.70
C ASP A 94 7.79 -9.39 15.81
N ASP A 95 7.51 -9.89 17.01
CA ASP A 95 7.11 -9.06 18.14
C ASP A 95 8.24 -8.18 18.66
N ILE A 96 9.50 -8.54 18.44
CA ILE A 96 10.67 -7.76 18.83
C ILE A 96 10.79 -6.52 17.93
N ASP A 97 10.65 -6.70 16.61
CA ASP A 97 10.87 -5.64 15.63
C ASP A 97 9.58 -4.86 15.29
N TRP A 98 8.39 -5.37 15.67
CA TRP A 98 7.09 -4.81 15.30
C TRP A 98 6.96 -3.32 15.56
N ALA A 99 7.25 -2.89 16.77
CA ALA A 99 7.04 -1.49 17.18
C ALA A 99 7.94 -0.54 16.39
N ASP A 100 9.18 -0.94 16.13
CA ASP A 100 10.16 -0.13 15.41
C ASP A 100 9.87 -0.10 13.92
N GLU A 101 9.53 -1.22 13.29
CA GLU A 101 9.15 -1.28 11.87
C GLU A 101 7.92 -0.41 11.58
N VAL A 102 6.88 -0.51 12.41
CA VAL A 102 5.66 0.30 12.25
C VAL A 102 5.98 1.78 12.48
N ARG A 103 6.77 2.13 13.49
CA ARG A 103 7.17 3.50 13.77
C ARG A 103 7.94 4.11 12.59
N ILE A 104 8.94 3.39 12.07
CA ILE A 104 9.75 3.83 10.93
C ILE A 104 8.87 4.05 9.70
N ALA A 105 7.95 3.13 9.40
CA ALA A 105 7.05 3.26 8.27
C ALA A 105 6.15 4.50 8.37
N ILE A 106 5.65 4.82 9.57
CA ILE A 106 4.84 6.02 9.82
C ILE A 106 5.70 7.28 9.67
N GLU A 107 6.90 7.31 10.27
CA GLU A 107 7.82 8.44 10.19
C GLU A 107 8.23 8.75 8.76
N GLU A 108 8.52 7.74 7.94
CA GLU A 108 8.79 7.90 6.51
C GLU A 108 7.61 8.56 5.79
N ARG A 109 6.39 8.08 6.02
CA ARG A 109 5.18 8.63 5.38
C ARG A 109 4.93 10.08 5.79
N VAL A 110 5.06 10.38 7.07
CA VAL A 110 4.88 11.74 7.62
C VAL A 110 5.93 12.71 7.08
N SER A 111 7.12 12.23 6.72
CA SER A 111 8.18 13.06 6.14
C SER A 111 7.93 13.49 4.70
N MET A 112 7.00 12.84 4.00
CA MET A 112 6.69 13.13 2.61
C MET A 112 5.71 14.30 2.47
N SER A 113 5.77 15.01 1.34
CA SER A 113 4.80 16.05 1.00
C SER A 113 3.39 15.45 0.87
N PRO A 114 2.36 16.00 1.55
CA PRO A 114 0.97 15.55 1.40
C PRO A 114 0.48 15.63 -0.06
N ASP A 115 0.88 16.67 -0.79
CA ASP A 115 0.51 16.81 -2.21
C ASP A 115 1.18 15.70 -3.07
N ALA A 116 2.43 15.35 -2.76
CA ALA A 116 3.11 14.25 -3.45
C ALA A 116 2.47 12.89 -3.15
N LEU A 117 2.06 12.65 -1.89
CA LEU A 117 1.32 11.44 -1.51
C LEU A 117 -0.03 11.35 -2.23
N THR A 118 -0.75 12.46 -2.39
CA THR A 118 -2.00 12.51 -3.17
C THR A 118 -1.77 12.10 -4.63
N GLY A 119 -0.72 12.61 -5.26
CA GLY A 119 -0.36 12.24 -6.63
C GLY A 119 0.08 10.77 -6.75
N LEU A 120 0.84 10.27 -5.78
CA LEU A 120 1.26 8.88 -5.72
C LEU A 120 0.05 7.94 -5.61
N GLU A 121 -0.85 8.23 -4.66
CA GLU A 121 -2.08 7.45 -4.45
C GLU A 121 -2.94 7.39 -5.72
N ALA A 122 -3.14 8.53 -6.39
CA ALA A 122 -3.90 8.56 -7.64
C ALA A 122 -3.25 7.71 -8.75
N ASN A 123 -1.92 7.73 -8.85
CA ASN A 123 -1.20 6.91 -9.83
C ASN A 123 -1.29 5.41 -9.53
N LEU A 124 -1.29 5.02 -8.27
CA LEU A 124 -1.41 3.62 -7.86
C LEU A 124 -2.85 3.10 -8.00
N ARG A 125 -3.82 3.92 -7.60
CA ARG A 125 -5.24 3.53 -7.57
C ARG A 125 -5.84 3.32 -8.95
N PHE A 126 -5.48 4.16 -9.92
CA PHE A 126 -6.03 4.14 -11.28
C PHE A 126 -5.09 3.53 -12.31
N ASN A 127 -4.18 2.66 -11.89
CA ASN A 127 -3.31 1.98 -12.82
C ASN A 127 -4.13 0.91 -13.59
N GLY A 128 -4.30 1.10 -14.87
CA GLY A 128 -4.95 0.16 -15.78
C GLY A 128 -3.97 -0.41 -16.80
N THR A 129 -4.52 -1.01 -17.84
CA THR A 129 -3.77 -1.43 -19.01
C THR A 129 -3.36 -0.20 -19.80
N GLU A 130 -2.17 0.33 -19.54
CA GLU A 130 -1.63 1.52 -20.18
C GLU A 130 -0.26 1.24 -20.77
N ASN A 131 0.05 1.91 -21.87
CA ASN A 131 1.41 1.93 -22.41
C ASN A 131 2.26 3.04 -21.76
N MET A 132 3.56 3.04 -22.03
CA MET A 132 4.50 4.03 -21.49
C MET A 132 4.08 5.47 -21.80
N ALA A 133 3.63 5.74 -23.03
CA ALA A 133 3.26 7.08 -23.46
C ALA A 133 2.05 7.62 -22.67
N THR A 134 1.00 6.82 -22.49
CA THR A 134 -0.17 7.22 -21.71
C THR A 134 0.13 7.40 -20.24
N ARG A 135 1.01 6.59 -19.68
CA ARG A 135 1.46 6.76 -18.28
C ARG A 135 2.23 8.06 -18.07
N ILE A 136 3.14 8.41 -18.99
CA ILE A 136 3.94 9.64 -18.87
C ILE A 136 3.08 10.86 -19.16
N PHE A 137 2.44 10.93 -20.32
CA PHE A 137 1.78 12.16 -20.79
C PHE A 137 0.36 12.33 -20.22
N GLY A 138 -0.36 11.24 -20.00
CA GLY A 138 -1.72 11.29 -19.46
C GLY A 138 -1.79 11.36 -17.96
N ARG A 139 -0.79 10.86 -17.23
CA ARG A 139 -0.82 10.74 -15.77
C ARG A 139 0.32 11.43 -15.05
N LEU A 140 1.54 10.97 -15.25
CA LEU A 140 2.69 11.49 -14.49
C LEU A 140 2.89 12.99 -14.74
N THR A 141 2.82 13.43 -16.00
CA THR A 141 2.95 14.84 -16.35
C THR A 141 1.82 15.69 -15.75
N ALA A 142 0.58 15.21 -15.78
CA ALA A 142 -0.55 15.93 -15.20
C ALA A 142 -0.39 16.10 -13.68
N TRP A 143 -0.05 15.03 -12.97
CA TRP A 143 0.18 15.09 -11.52
C TRP A 143 1.41 15.91 -11.15
N GLN A 144 2.49 15.81 -11.91
CA GLN A 144 3.68 16.65 -11.73
C GLN A 144 3.34 18.14 -11.88
N ASN A 145 2.60 18.51 -12.91
CA ASN A 145 2.16 19.90 -13.11
C ASN A 145 1.28 20.38 -11.96
N TRP A 146 0.37 19.54 -11.46
CA TRP A 146 -0.45 19.87 -10.31
C TRP A 146 0.38 20.07 -9.04
N ILE A 147 1.30 19.14 -8.71
CA ILE A 147 2.16 19.21 -7.53
C ILE A 147 3.02 20.48 -7.57
N PHE A 148 3.61 20.79 -8.72
CA PHE A 148 4.53 21.93 -8.85
C PHE A 148 3.87 23.31 -8.76
N GLN A 149 2.55 23.37 -8.70
CA GLN A 149 1.80 24.60 -8.43
C GLN A 149 1.35 24.71 -6.97
N ARG A 150 1.61 23.68 -6.16
CA ARG A 150 1.15 23.63 -4.77
C ARG A 150 2.12 24.34 -3.82
N PRO A 151 1.61 24.99 -2.75
CA PRO A 151 2.46 25.67 -1.76
C PRO A 151 3.53 24.78 -1.14
N ASN A 152 3.24 23.48 -0.93
CA ASN A 152 4.20 22.52 -0.41
C ASN A 152 5.40 22.27 -1.34
N ALA A 153 5.26 22.57 -2.63
CA ALA A 153 6.36 22.52 -3.60
C ALA A 153 7.03 23.90 -3.76
N VAL A 154 6.25 24.96 -4.05
CA VAL A 154 6.77 26.25 -4.52
C VAL A 154 6.66 27.40 -3.51
N GLY A 155 6.01 27.20 -2.37
CA GLY A 155 5.98 28.18 -1.26
C GLY A 155 7.36 28.43 -0.69
N GLU A 156 7.51 29.48 0.14
CA GLU A 156 8.81 29.90 0.69
C GLU A 156 9.58 28.76 1.37
N LYS A 157 8.88 27.90 2.10
CA LYS A 157 9.44 26.71 2.77
C LYS A 157 9.09 25.39 2.06
N GLY A 158 8.57 25.49 0.85
CA GLY A 158 8.24 24.34 0.02
C GLY A 158 9.48 23.62 -0.53
N ALA A 159 9.33 22.35 -0.89
CA ALA A 159 10.42 21.46 -1.24
C ALA A 159 11.35 22.02 -2.34
N LEU A 160 10.80 22.64 -3.38
CA LEU A 160 11.59 23.20 -4.49
C LEU A 160 12.36 24.49 -4.09
N LYS A 161 11.85 25.25 -3.13
CA LYS A 161 12.50 26.51 -2.69
C LYS A 161 13.64 26.28 -1.72
N VAL A 162 13.56 25.26 -0.88
CA VAL A 162 14.60 24.93 0.11
C VAL A 162 15.62 23.93 -0.42
N TYR A 163 15.34 23.31 -1.56
CA TYR A 163 16.24 22.36 -2.18
C TYR A 163 17.64 22.97 -2.42
N GLY A 164 18.67 22.29 -1.94
CA GLY A 164 20.07 22.74 -2.06
C GLY A 164 20.50 23.87 -1.11
N LYS A 165 19.61 24.37 -0.24
CA LYS A 165 19.93 25.45 0.71
C LYS A 165 20.32 24.97 2.11
N GLY A 166 20.22 23.66 2.38
CA GLY A 166 20.43 23.11 3.71
C GLY A 166 19.32 23.42 4.71
N GLU A 167 18.22 23.99 4.26
CA GLU A 167 17.04 24.29 5.07
C GLU A 167 16.09 23.10 5.12
N LYS A 168 15.40 22.93 6.26
CA LYS A 168 14.38 21.90 6.39
C LYS A 168 13.07 22.35 5.76
N VAL A 169 12.51 21.51 4.87
CA VAL A 169 11.18 21.74 4.29
C VAL A 169 10.10 21.76 5.39
N GLN A 170 9.07 22.59 5.19
CA GLN A 170 7.88 22.63 6.04
C GLN A 170 6.64 22.44 5.17
N PHE A 171 5.92 21.36 5.42
CA PHE A 171 4.68 21.05 4.70
C PHE A 171 3.45 21.51 5.51
N ASP A 172 2.45 21.98 4.81
CA ASP A 172 1.12 22.25 5.35
C ASP A 172 0.35 20.91 5.42
N THR A 173 0.33 20.32 6.61
CA THR A 173 -0.31 19.01 6.85
C THR A 173 -1.83 19.11 6.97
N GLN A 174 -2.42 20.31 7.01
CA GLN A 174 -3.88 20.48 7.06
C GLN A 174 -4.52 20.47 5.67
N ARG A 175 -3.72 20.41 4.62
CA ARG A 175 -4.17 20.39 3.23
C ARG A 175 -4.22 18.98 2.67
N VAL A 176 -4.99 18.14 3.25
CA VAL A 176 -5.18 16.76 2.76
C VAL A 176 -6.52 16.66 2.04
#